data_929cb3572bb39297fc7e6d598f61d744
#
_entry.id   929cb3572bb39297fc7e6d598f61d744
#
_cell.length_a   1.000
_cell.length_b   1.000
_cell.length_c   1.000
_cell.angle_alpha   90.00
_cell.angle_beta   90.00
_cell.angle_gamma   90.00
#
_symmetry.space_group_name_H-M   'P 1'
#
loop_
_entity.id
_entity.type
_entity.pdbx_description
1 polymer ?
#
loop_
_entity_poly.entity_id
_entity_poly.type
_entity_poly.pdbx_seq_one_letter_code
_entity_poly.pdbx_strand_id
1 'polypeptide(L)'
;MKNLFLTNSEETKSEYKEIMNQTVNAVADAFDSSTAYSGPTPQELQELIHSETILPEKGLGWNKVLEMTKEKILPNLLKTSSTDYMPHLHSPATLESIASEVIISTFNQSMDSWDQAPVATEIEVEVINHLCKMYGYDTKADGVF
;
A
#
# COMPACT_ATOMS: atom_id res chain seq x y z
N MET A 1 23.69 12.15 9.99
CA MET A 1 23.04 10.99 9.31
C MET A 1 21.57 11.33 9.26
N LYS A 2 20.95 11.33 8.07
CA LYS A 2 19.51 11.64 7.95
C LYS A 2 18.73 10.56 8.70
N ASN A 3 17.74 10.96 9.49
CA ASN A 3 16.89 10.00 10.19
C ASN A 3 15.96 9.33 9.16
N LEU A 4 15.97 8.01 9.11
CA LEU A 4 15.15 7.23 8.15
C LEU A 4 13.76 6.87 8.70
N PHE A 5 13.52 7.14 9.98
CA PHE A 5 12.29 6.72 10.65
C PHE A 5 11.46 7.93 11.04
N LEU A 6 10.13 7.78 10.93
CA LEU A 6 9.20 8.76 11.49
C LEU A 6 9.34 8.75 13.03
N THR A 7 9.59 9.91 13.60
CA THR A 7 9.70 10.11 15.04
C THR A 7 8.82 11.29 15.48
N ASN A 8 8.86 11.64 16.76
CA ASN A 8 8.15 12.80 17.29
C ASN A 8 8.79 14.16 16.95
N SER A 9 9.92 14.18 16.20
CA SER A 9 10.57 15.44 15.80
C SER A 9 9.80 16.13 14.66
N GLU A 10 9.78 17.45 14.65
CA GLU A 10 9.14 18.22 13.58
C GLU A 10 9.81 17.99 12.22
N GLU A 11 11.12 17.75 12.21
CA GLU A 11 11.86 17.43 10.98
C GLU A 11 11.33 16.17 10.31
N THR A 12 11.22 15.05 11.04
CA THR A 12 10.74 13.78 10.47
C THR A 12 9.27 13.80 10.12
N LYS A 13 8.45 14.54 10.88
CA LYS A 13 7.02 14.77 10.55
C LYS A 13 6.86 15.58 9.27
N SER A 14 7.70 16.60 9.06
CA SER A 14 7.67 17.41 7.83
C SER A 14 8.10 16.57 6.63
N GLU A 15 9.16 15.80 6.76
CA GLU A 15 9.63 14.89 5.72
C GLU A 15 8.60 13.80 5.37
N TYR A 16 7.97 13.22 6.37
CA TYR A 16 6.87 12.28 6.18
C TYR A 16 5.75 12.87 5.31
N LYS A 17 5.27 14.08 5.66
CA LYS A 17 4.23 14.77 4.90
C LYS A 17 4.67 15.04 3.45
N GLU A 18 5.91 15.45 3.25
CA GLU A 18 6.44 15.71 1.92
C GLU A 18 6.48 14.44 1.07
N ILE A 19 7.05 13.36 1.59
CA ILE A 19 7.12 12.06 0.91
C ILE A 19 5.72 11.54 0.58
N MET A 20 4.78 11.61 1.52
CA MET A 20 3.41 11.14 1.30
C MET A 20 2.69 11.97 0.24
N ASN A 21 2.83 13.30 0.26
CA ASN A 21 2.24 14.16 -0.77
C ASN A 21 2.81 13.86 -2.16
N GLN A 22 4.11 13.68 -2.27
CA GLN A 22 4.75 13.30 -3.54
C GLN A 22 4.25 11.94 -4.04
N THR A 23 4.09 10.97 -3.13
CA THR A 23 3.56 9.64 -3.46
C THR A 23 2.12 9.71 -3.95
N VAL A 24 1.25 10.42 -3.22
CA VAL A 24 -0.17 10.58 -3.58
C VAL A 24 -0.31 11.23 -4.96
N ASN A 25 0.45 12.29 -5.23
CA ASN A 25 0.43 12.95 -6.54
C ASN A 25 0.91 12.01 -7.65
N ALA A 26 2.02 11.29 -7.44
CA ALA A 26 2.52 10.35 -8.43
C ALA A 26 1.53 9.22 -8.74
N VAL A 27 0.84 8.72 -7.72
CA VAL A 27 -0.21 7.70 -7.90
C VAL A 27 -1.41 8.28 -8.64
N ALA A 28 -1.88 9.48 -8.26
CA ALA A 28 -3.01 10.14 -8.92
C ALA A 28 -2.73 10.37 -10.41
N ASP A 29 -1.55 10.91 -10.76
CA ASP A 29 -1.11 11.13 -12.14
C ASP A 29 -1.09 9.82 -12.96
N ALA A 30 -0.83 8.67 -12.32
CA ALA A 30 -0.83 7.38 -13.00
C ALA A 30 -2.24 6.92 -13.45
N PHE A 31 -3.31 7.54 -12.95
CA PHE A 31 -4.70 7.27 -13.35
C PHE A 31 -5.21 8.17 -14.49
N ASP A 32 -4.39 9.04 -15.05
CA ASP A 32 -4.80 9.89 -16.20
C ASP A 32 -5.12 9.08 -17.46
N SER A 33 -4.61 7.85 -17.58
CA SER A 33 -4.93 6.92 -18.65
C SER A 33 -6.08 5.99 -18.26
N SER A 34 -7.06 5.83 -19.15
CA SER A 34 -8.20 4.91 -18.96
C SER A 34 -7.87 3.44 -19.22
N THR A 35 -6.73 3.13 -19.84
CA THR A 35 -6.35 1.75 -20.17
C THR A 35 -6.04 0.93 -18.93
N ALA A 36 -6.56 -0.29 -18.86
CA ALA A 36 -6.33 -1.21 -17.73
C ALA A 36 -4.86 -1.66 -17.63
N TYR A 37 -4.21 -1.87 -18.76
CA TYR A 37 -2.82 -2.34 -18.86
C TYR A 37 -2.11 -1.71 -20.06
N SER A 38 -0.86 -1.32 -19.88
CA SER A 38 -0.06 -0.64 -20.92
C SER A 38 0.40 -1.57 -22.06
N GLY A 39 0.41 -2.88 -21.84
CA GLY A 39 0.61 -3.89 -22.87
C GLY A 39 1.98 -4.55 -23.01
N PRO A 40 3.03 -4.23 -22.24
CA PRO A 40 4.34 -4.86 -22.41
C PRO A 40 4.30 -6.36 -22.11
N THR A 41 5.11 -7.11 -22.84
CA THR A 41 5.30 -8.55 -22.64
C THR A 41 6.09 -8.84 -21.37
N PRO A 42 6.05 -10.08 -20.84
CA PRO A 42 6.88 -10.48 -19.72
C PRO A 42 8.39 -10.24 -19.94
N GLN A 43 8.88 -10.43 -21.16
CA GLN A 43 10.28 -10.20 -21.51
C GLN A 43 10.64 -8.72 -21.44
N GLU A 44 9.80 -7.85 -22.00
CA GLU A 44 10.00 -6.39 -21.93
C GLU A 44 9.97 -5.89 -20.49
N LEU A 45 9.09 -6.44 -19.63
CA LEU A 45 9.07 -6.10 -18.20
C LEU A 45 10.32 -6.60 -17.47
N GLN A 46 10.82 -7.80 -17.80
CA GLN A 46 12.07 -8.31 -17.24
C GLN A 46 13.24 -7.41 -17.60
N GLU A 47 13.36 -6.98 -18.85
CA GLU A 47 14.41 -6.06 -19.31
C GLU A 47 14.29 -4.68 -18.65
N LEU A 48 13.08 -4.15 -18.52
CA LEU A 48 12.80 -2.86 -17.89
C LEU A 48 13.23 -2.82 -16.41
N ILE A 49 13.01 -3.93 -15.68
CA ILE A 49 13.28 -4.03 -14.24
C ILE A 49 14.68 -4.58 -13.95
N HIS A 50 15.32 -5.22 -14.93
CA HIS A 50 16.65 -5.80 -14.73
C HIS A 50 17.65 -4.77 -14.21
N SER A 51 18.43 -5.17 -13.22
CA SER A 51 19.52 -4.39 -12.66
C SER A 51 20.72 -5.29 -12.41
N GLU A 52 21.87 -4.86 -12.85
CA GLU A 52 23.14 -5.55 -12.59
C GLU A 52 23.53 -5.48 -11.11
N THR A 53 23.06 -4.45 -10.40
CA THR A 53 23.37 -4.21 -8.98
C THR A 53 22.06 -4.22 -8.18
N ILE A 54 21.81 -5.32 -7.45
CA ILE A 54 20.60 -5.47 -6.62
C ILE A 54 20.69 -4.63 -5.34
N LEU A 55 21.88 -4.61 -4.70
CA LEU A 55 22.14 -3.88 -3.47
C LEU A 55 23.31 -2.90 -3.70
N PRO A 56 23.03 -1.64 -4.04
CA PRO A 56 24.08 -0.63 -4.18
C PRO A 56 24.69 -0.29 -2.81
N GLU A 57 25.98 0.03 -2.78
CA GLU A 57 26.69 0.43 -1.54
C GLU A 57 26.07 1.66 -0.87
N LYS A 58 25.47 2.54 -1.67
CA LYS A 58 24.75 3.73 -1.18
C LYS A 58 23.33 3.71 -1.69
N GLY A 59 22.36 4.01 -0.80
CA GLY A 59 20.96 4.19 -1.18
C GLY A 59 20.78 5.31 -2.20
N LEU A 60 19.84 5.15 -3.10
CA LEU A 60 19.57 6.11 -4.19
C LEU A 60 18.91 7.40 -3.69
N GLY A 61 18.31 7.39 -2.50
CA GLY A 61 17.51 8.48 -1.97
C GLY A 61 16.11 8.52 -2.58
N TRP A 62 15.17 9.14 -1.82
CA TRP A 62 13.74 9.14 -2.15
C TRP A 62 13.44 9.69 -3.55
N ASN A 63 13.99 10.85 -3.90
CA ASN A 63 13.69 11.49 -5.19
C ASN A 63 14.01 10.60 -6.38
N LYS A 64 15.16 9.91 -6.35
CA LYS A 64 15.55 9.00 -7.43
C LYS A 64 14.67 7.75 -7.47
N VAL A 65 14.32 7.19 -6.30
CA VAL A 65 13.40 6.06 -6.21
C VAL A 65 12.03 6.44 -6.75
N LEU A 66 11.49 7.61 -6.40
CA LEU A 66 10.20 8.08 -6.90
C LEU A 66 10.23 8.30 -8.42
N GLU A 67 11.28 8.88 -8.96
CA GLU A 67 11.47 9.05 -10.40
C GLU A 67 11.42 7.69 -11.12
N MET A 68 12.21 6.73 -10.67
CA MET A 68 12.21 5.37 -11.23
C MET A 68 10.85 4.68 -11.10
N THR A 69 10.15 4.90 -10.00
CA THR A 69 8.80 4.37 -9.79
C THR A 69 7.81 4.98 -10.81
N LYS A 70 7.85 6.28 -11.02
CA LYS A 70 7.00 6.97 -12.01
C LYS A 70 7.31 6.52 -13.45
N GLU A 71 8.57 6.29 -13.78
CA GLU A 71 8.98 5.92 -15.13
C GLU A 71 8.77 4.44 -15.45
N LYS A 72 9.04 3.56 -14.49
CA LYS A 72 9.12 2.11 -14.74
C LYS A 72 7.99 1.31 -14.11
N ILE A 73 7.50 1.72 -12.94
CA ILE A 73 6.55 0.90 -12.16
C ILE A 73 5.11 1.33 -12.45
N LEU A 74 4.75 2.58 -12.13
CA LEU A 74 3.39 3.06 -12.21
C LEU A 74 2.73 2.88 -13.59
N PRO A 75 3.43 3.13 -14.72
CA PRO A 75 2.84 2.94 -16.04
C PRO A 75 2.51 1.49 -16.38
N ASN A 76 3.16 0.53 -15.70
CA ASN A 76 3.05 -0.89 -15.96
C ASN A 76 2.19 -1.65 -14.93
N LEU A 77 1.60 -0.94 -13.95
CA LEU A 77 0.65 -1.54 -13.02
C LEU A 77 -0.70 -1.76 -13.70
N LEU A 78 -1.35 -2.88 -13.35
CA LEU A 78 -2.70 -3.17 -13.78
C LEU A 78 -3.70 -2.32 -12.99
N LYS A 79 -4.55 -1.55 -13.72
CA LYS A 79 -5.57 -0.68 -13.13
C LYS A 79 -6.91 -1.41 -13.04
N THR A 80 -7.20 -2.00 -11.90
CA THR A 80 -8.45 -2.75 -11.66
C THR A 80 -9.71 -1.87 -11.69
N SER A 81 -9.56 -0.56 -11.48
CA SER A 81 -10.65 0.42 -11.57
C SER A 81 -10.96 0.88 -13.00
N SER A 82 -10.16 0.47 -14.00
CA SER A 82 -10.44 0.81 -15.40
C SER A 82 -11.71 0.12 -15.91
N THR A 83 -12.51 0.82 -16.70
CA THR A 83 -13.67 0.24 -17.39
C THR A 83 -13.32 -0.86 -18.39
N ASP A 84 -12.06 -0.91 -18.82
CA ASP A 84 -11.55 -1.93 -19.74
C ASP A 84 -11.07 -3.19 -18.98
N TYR A 85 -11.09 -3.17 -17.64
CA TYR A 85 -10.70 -4.33 -16.84
C TYR A 85 -11.89 -5.24 -16.58
N MET A 86 -11.96 -6.34 -17.30
CA MET A 86 -13.02 -7.35 -17.17
C MET A 86 -12.53 -8.72 -16.66
N PRO A 87 -11.25 -9.10 -16.78
CA PRO A 87 -10.79 -10.40 -16.30
C PRO A 87 -10.69 -10.42 -14.77
N HIS A 88 -10.99 -11.57 -14.19
CA HIS A 88 -10.89 -11.85 -12.76
C HIS A 88 -11.95 -11.17 -11.88
N LEU A 89 -12.23 -11.75 -10.73
CA LEU A 89 -13.06 -11.16 -9.67
C LEU A 89 -12.19 -10.31 -8.74
N HIS A 90 -11.77 -9.16 -9.23
CA HIS A 90 -10.83 -8.28 -8.54
C HIS A 90 -11.40 -6.87 -8.48
N SER A 91 -11.98 -6.51 -7.34
CA SER A 91 -12.52 -5.17 -7.12
C SER A 91 -11.41 -4.14 -6.95
N PRO A 92 -11.61 -2.88 -7.37
CA PRO A 92 -10.71 -1.79 -7.02
C PRO A 92 -10.75 -1.52 -5.51
N ALA A 93 -9.65 -0.95 -4.99
CA ALA A 93 -9.60 -0.47 -3.61
C ALA A 93 -10.47 0.78 -3.43
N THR A 94 -11.13 0.91 -2.27
CA THR A 94 -11.81 2.16 -1.91
C THR A 94 -10.81 3.20 -1.42
N LEU A 95 -11.13 4.49 -1.53
CA LEU A 95 -10.26 5.56 -1.05
C LEU A 95 -10.01 5.46 0.46
N GLU A 96 -11.03 5.06 1.21
CA GLU A 96 -10.94 4.87 2.66
C GLU A 96 -10.03 3.70 3.04
N SER A 97 -10.05 2.60 2.28
CA SER A 97 -9.14 1.47 2.53
C SER A 97 -7.69 1.85 2.27
N ILE A 98 -7.42 2.62 1.21
CA ILE A 98 -6.08 3.15 0.93
C ILE A 98 -5.59 4.06 2.07
N ALA A 99 -6.45 4.94 2.57
CA ALA A 99 -6.11 5.81 3.70
C ALA A 99 -5.85 5.00 4.99
N SER A 100 -6.59 3.92 5.22
CA SER A 100 -6.39 3.02 6.36
C SER A 100 -5.06 2.28 6.26
N GLU A 101 -4.64 1.84 5.07
CA GLU A 101 -3.33 1.20 4.85
C GLU A 101 -2.16 2.14 5.19
N VAL A 102 -2.30 3.44 4.95
CA VAL A 102 -1.28 4.43 5.38
C VAL A 102 -1.13 4.41 6.91
N ILE A 103 -2.24 4.33 7.66
CA ILE A 103 -2.21 4.25 9.12
C ILE A 103 -1.56 2.94 9.57
N ILE A 104 -2.02 1.82 9.02
CA ILE A 104 -1.52 0.48 9.35
C ILE A 104 0.00 0.40 9.13
N SER A 105 0.46 0.78 7.94
CA SER A 105 1.87 0.74 7.57
C SER A 105 2.74 1.70 8.40
N THR A 106 2.19 2.86 8.78
CA THR A 106 2.93 3.86 9.57
C THR A 106 3.17 3.37 11.01
N PHE A 107 2.16 2.78 11.65
CA PHE A 107 2.30 2.28 13.01
C PHE A 107 2.89 0.87 13.09
N ASN A 108 2.77 0.10 12.03
CA ASN A 108 3.37 -1.22 11.84
C ASN A 108 3.26 -2.12 13.09
N GLN A 109 2.04 -2.20 13.67
CA GLN A 109 1.78 -2.98 14.87
C GLN A 109 1.81 -4.48 14.57
N SER A 110 2.28 -5.29 15.53
CA SER A 110 2.23 -6.75 15.43
C SER A 110 0.99 -7.28 16.15
N MET A 111 0.19 -8.08 15.43
CA MET A 111 -0.99 -8.74 15.99
C MET A 111 -0.69 -10.06 16.70
N ASP A 112 0.60 -10.40 16.91
CA ASP A 112 1.03 -11.64 17.58
C ASP A 112 0.62 -11.69 19.05
N SER A 113 0.47 -10.54 19.69
CA SER A 113 0.03 -10.44 21.07
C SER A 113 -0.69 -9.13 21.35
N TRP A 114 -1.61 -9.15 22.29
CA TRP A 114 -2.45 -8.02 22.66
C TRP A 114 -1.64 -6.76 23.05
N ASP A 115 -0.54 -6.91 23.76
CA ASP A 115 0.30 -5.80 24.20
C ASP A 115 1.08 -5.12 23.08
N GLN A 116 1.25 -5.77 21.94
CA GLN A 116 1.89 -5.19 20.73
C GLN A 116 0.90 -4.44 19.84
N ALA A 117 -0.40 -4.75 19.92
CA ALA A 117 -1.46 -4.13 19.10
C ALA A 117 -2.79 -4.03 19.88
N PRO A 118 -2.84 -3.32 21.03
CA PRO A 118 -4.01 -3.36 21.90
C PRO A 118 -5.32 -2.98 21.22
N VAL A 119 -5.37 -1.80 20.59
CA VAL A 119 -6.60 -1.33 19.94
C VAL A 119 -6.94 -2.10 18.66
N ALA A 120 -5.93 -2.56 17.92
CA ALA A 120 -6.16 -3.31 16.70
C ALA A 120 -6.78 -4.69 17.02
N THR A 121 -6.34 -5.34 18.08
CA THR A 121 -6.95 -6.60 18.55
C THR A 121 -8.40 -6.40 18.94
N GLU A 122 -8.73 -5.34 19.68
CA GLU A 122 -10.12 -5.06 20.06
C GLU A 122 -11.01 -4.73 18.86
N ILE A 123 -10.47 -4.05 17.83
CA ILE A 123 -11.18 -3.81 16.57
C ILE A 123 -11.46 -5.13 15.85
N GLU A 124 -10.49 -6.05 15.77
CA GLU A 124 -10.68 -7.36 15.16
C GLU A 124 -11.82 -8.13 15.85
N VAL A 125 -11.78 -8.22 17.18
CA VAL A 125 -12.82 -8.91 17.98
C VAL A 125 -14.20 -8.29 17.71
N GLU A 126 -14.31 -6.97 17.68
CA GLU A 126 -15.59 -6.28 17.46
C GLU A 126 -16.12 -6.51 16.03
N VAL A 127 -15.25 -6.47 15.01
CA VAL A 127 -15.64 -6.77 13.62
C VAL A 127 -16.12 -8.21 13.50
N ILE A 128 -15.41 -9.18 14.09
CA ILE A 128 -15.81 -10.60 14.08
C ILE A 128 -17.17 -10.78 14.75
N ASN A 129 -17.40 -10.17 15.92
CA ASN A 129 -18.68 -10.22 16.59
C ASN A 129 -19.83 -9.68 15.73
N HIS A 130 -19.61 -8.59 14.99
CA HIS A 130 -20.59 -8.03 14.07
C HIS A 130 -20.86 -8.96 12.89
N LEU A 131 -19.82 -9.56 12.31
CA LEU A 131 -19.96 -10.54 11.22
C LEU A 131 -20.73 -11.78 11.68
N CYS A 132 -20.42 -12.33 12.84
CA CYS A 132 -21.15 -13.46 13.41
C CYS A 132 -22.65 -13.16 13.56
N LYS A 133 -22.98 -11.99 14.10
CA LYS A 133 -24.39 -11.55 14.21
C LYS A 133 -25.06 -11.40 12.84
N MET A 134 -24.37 -10.80 11.87
CA MET A 134 -24.89 -10.57 10.53
C MET A 134 -25.22 -11.89 9.81
N TYR A 135 -24.40 -12.92 10.00
CA TYR A 135 -24.61 -14.25 9.45
C TYR A 135 -25.52 -15.16 10.28
N GLY A 136 -26.05 -14.67 11.41
CA GLY A 136 -27.00 -15.40 12.24
C GLY A 136 -26.37 -16.47 13.15
N TYR A 137 -25.07 -16.37 13.42
CA TYR A 137 -24.41 -17.21 14.38
C TYR A 137 -24.79 -16.84 15.83
N ASP A 138 -24.67 -17.79 16.75
CA ASP A 138 -24.91 -17.54 18.17
C ASP A 138 -23.76 -16.75 18.84
N THR A 139 -23.98 -16.40 20.11
CA THR A 139 -23.02 -15.61 20.91
C THR A 139 -21.71 -16.33 21.28
N LYS A 140 -21.58 -17.61 20.94
CA LYS A 140 -20.36 -18.40 21.16
C LYS A 140 -19.49 -18.49 19.91
N ALA A 141 -20.01 -17.99 18.79
CA ALA A 141 -19.23 -17.95 17.56
C ALA A 141 -18.08 -16.96 17.68
N ASP A 142 -16.95 -17.32 17.15
CA ASP A 142 -15.71 -16.56 17.14
C ASP A 142 -15.00 -16.76 15.80
N GLY A 143 -13.90 -16.03 15.58
CA GLY A 143 -13.11 -16.11 14.38
C GLY A 143 -11.80 -15.31 14.49
N VAL A 144 -11.07 -15.27 13.37
CA VAL A 144 -9.80 -14.55 13.24
C VAL A 144 -9.63 -14.14 11.76
N PHE A 145 -8.97 -13.01 11.53
CA PHE A 145 -8.53 -12.56 10.21
C PHE A 145 -7.09 -12.97 9.92
#